data_8ed348a46d7a31c44c56c212ed376722
#
_entry.id   8ed348a46d7a31c44c56c212ed376722
#
_cell.length_a   1.000
_cell.length_b   1.000
_cell.length_c   1.000
_cell.angle_alpha   90.00
_cell.angle_beta   90.00
_cell.angle_gamma   90.00
#
_symmetry.space_group_name_H-M   'P 1'
#
loop_
_entity.id
_entity.type
_entity.pdbx_description
1 polymer ?
#
loop_
_entity_poly.entity_id
_entity_poly.type
_entity_poly.pdbx_seq_one_letter_code
_entity_poly.pdbx_strand_id
1 'polypeptide(L)'
;ANSTEDDATQSLEMWEPKEVRVDGDSLIIISKERRITDQIYRAMIVSGLCMGTISRPSSLDGISEIQVLNQFGRQGYVFEGGKGECEKINNMPANKTEMYVLGQTHMHTNQ
;
A
#
# COMPACT_ATOMS: atom_id res chain seq x y z
N ALA A 1 3.06 -16.51 -11.54
CA ALA A 1 3.03 -15.43 -10.57
C ALA A 1 2.84 -14.09 -11.27
N ASN A 2 2.16 -13.15 -10.63
CA ASN A 2 1.91 -11.82 -11.14
C ASN A 2 3.11 -10.93 -10.81
N SER A 3 3.67 -10.24 -11.80
CA SER A 3 4.87 -9.43 -11.58
C SER A 3 4.59 -8.25 -10.64
N THR A 4 3.36 -7.70 -10.66
CA THR A 4 2.96 -6.65 -9.73
C THR A 4 2.96 -7.18 -8.30
N GLU A 5 2.46 -8.41 -8.10
CA GLU A 5 2.48 -9.04 -6.79
C GLU A 5 3.90 -9.26 -6.29
N ASP A 6 4.78 -9.72 -7.18
CA ASP A 6 6.18 -9.96 -6.83
C ASP A 6 6.89 -8.67 -6.46
N ASP A 7 6.69 -7.61 -7.25
CA ASP A 7 7.32 -6.32 -6.99
C ASP A 7 6.81 -5.71 -5.67
N ALA A 8 5.51 -5.82 -5.42
CA ALA A 8 4.93 -5.31 -4.18
C ALA A 8 5.45 -6.09 -2.98
N THR A 9 5.57 -7.41 -3.13
CA THR A 9 6.11 -8.25 -2.06
C THR A 9 7.54 -7.83 -1.71
N GLN A 10 8.37 -7.56 -2.73
CA GLN A 10 9.73 -7.09 -2.48
C GLN A 10 9.75 -5.72 -1.82
N SER A 11 8.88 -4.82 -2.26
CA SER A 11 8.80 -3.49 -1.66
C SER A 11 8.37 -3.52 -0.20
N LEU A 12 7.63 -4.56 0.19
CA LEU A 12 7.11 -4.70 1.55
C LEU A 12 7.86 -5.74 2.38
N GLU A 13 9.01 -6.18 1.91
CA GLU A 13 9.77 -7.27 2.54
C GLU A 13 10.01 -7.03 4.04
N MET A 14 10.29 -5.79 4.41
CA MET A 14 10.55 -5.40 5.80
C MET A 14 9.38 -5.73 6.72
N TRP A 15 8.16 -5.67 6.22
CA TRP A 15 6.95 -5.91 7.01
C TRP A 15 6.48 -7.36 6.98
N GLU A 16 7.09 -8.20 6.15
CA GLU A 16 6.81 -9.63 6.06
C GLU A 16 5.31 -9.92 5.94
N PRO A 17 4.64 -9.41 4.90
CA PRO A 17 3.20 -9.61 4.77
C PRO A 17 2.85 -11.08 4.60
N LYS A 18 1.71 -11.47 5.13
CA LYS A 18 1.18 -12.83 5.01
C LYS A 18 0.81 -13.15 3.57
N GLU A 19 0.29 -12.16 2.87
CA GLU A 19 -0.20 -12.36 1.51
C GLU A 19 -0.17 -11.03 0.77
N VAL A 20 0.18 -11.08 -0.50
CA VAL A 20 0.10 -9.93 -1.41
C VAL A 20 -0.53 -10.45 -2.68
N ARG A 21 -1.67 -9.89 -3.06
CA ARG A 21 -2.34 -10.34 -4.28
C ARG A 21 -2.98 -9.18 -5.02
N VAL A 22 -3.21 -9.38 -6.31
CA VAL A 22 -3.89 -8.42 -7.17
C VAL A 22 -5.26 -8.99 -7.52
N ASP A 23 -6.28 -8.17 -7.33
CA ASP A 23 -7.66 -8.52 -7.69
C ASP A 23 -8.19 -7.37 -8.54
N GLY A 24 -8.20 -7.58 -9.88
CA GLY A 24 -8.56 -6.51 -10.80
C GLY A 24 -7.53 -5.39 -10.74
N ASP A 25 -7.97 -4.20 -10.36
CA ASP A 25 -7.09 -3.04 -10.20
C ASP A 25 -6.77 -2.74 -8.73
N SER A 26 -7.09 -3.68 -7.84
CA SER A 26 -6.81 -3.55 -6.41
C SER A 26 -5.61 -4.39 -6.02
N LEU A 27 -4.68 -3.80 -5.28
CA LEU A 27 -3.59 -4.52 -4.65
C LEU A 27 -3.98 -4.75 -3.20
N ILE A 28 -4.06 -6.02 -2.80
CA ILE A 28 -4.53 -6.39 -1.46
C ILE A 28 -3.36 -6.97 -0.68
N ILE A 29 -3.07 -6.36 0.47
CA ILE A 29 -1.96 -6.76 1.33
C ILE A 29 -2.53 -7.22 2.66
N ILE A 30 -2.27 -8.47 3.00
CA ILE A 30 -2.66 -9.04 4.30
C ILE A 30 -1.40 -9.02 5.16
N SER A 31 -1.43 -8.20 6.20
CA SER A 31 -0.31 -8.03 7.11
C SER A 31 -0.21 -9.19 8.10
N LYS A 32 0.92 -9.32 8.74
CA LYS A 32 1.07 -10.26 9.86
C LYS A 32 0.53 -9.68 11.18
N GLU A 33 0.17 -8.39 11.17
CA GLU A 33 -0.28 -7.69 12.37
C GLU A 33 -1.72 -8.05 12.70
N ARG A 34 -2.02 -8.11 14.00
CA ARG A 34 -3.40 -8.36 14.45
C ARG A 34 -4.29 -7.15 14.17
N ARG A 35 -3.70 -5.96 14.21
CA ARG A 35 -4.39 -4.72 13.93
C ARG A 35 -3.47 -3.80 13.16
N ILE A 36 -3.99 -3.21 12.08
CA ILE A 36 -3.27 -2.20 11.31
C ILE A 36 -3.52 -0.85 11.96
N THR A 37 -2.44 -0.21 12.41
CA THR A 37 -2.50 1.18 12.87
C THR A 37 -2.28 2.09 11.67
N ASP A 38 -2.72 3.35 11.80
CA ASP A 38 -2.49 4.31 10.73
C ASP A 38 -1.00 4.52 10.47
N GLN A 39 -0.19 4.39 11.49
CA GLN A 39 1.26 4.54 11.40
C GLN A 39 1.88 3.43 10.55
N ILE A 40 1.49 2.19 10.81
CA ILE A 40 1.96 1.05 10.01
C ILE A 40 1.48 1.20 8.57
N TYR A 41 0.21 1.53 8.40
CA TYR A 41 -0.37 1.71 7.07
C TYR A 41 0.38 2.78 6.27
N ARG A 42 0.58 3.96 6.86
CA ARG A 42 1.29 5.03 6.16
C ARG A 42 2.72 4.64 5.80
N ALA A 43 3.40 3.95 6.71
CA ALA A 43 4.75 3.48 6.44
C ALA A 43 4.79 2.52 5.27
N MET A 44 3.84 1.59 5.21
CA MET A 44 3.78 0.63 4.11
C MET A 44 3.48 1.31 2.77
N ILE A 45 2.60 2.32 2.77
CA ILE A 45 2.28 3.06 1.55
C ILE A 45 3.47 3.92 1.12
N VAL A 46 3.96 4.78 2.01
CA VAL A 46 4.96 5.79 1.65
C VAL A 46 6.36 5.20 1.52
N SER A 47 6.81 4.49 2.56
CA SER A 47 8.18 3.98 2.60
C SER A 47 8.34 2.63 1.94
N GLY A 48 7.23 1.90 1.80
CA GLY A 48 7.24 0.60 1.13
C GLY A 48 6.90 0.72 -0.34
N LEU A 49 5.60 0.78 -0.63
CA LEU A 49 5.13 0.71 -2.02
C LEU A 49 5.54 1.91 -2.86
N CYS A 50 5.37 3.12 -2.36
CA CYS A 50 5.67 4.31 -3.15
C CYS A 50 7.17 4.48 -3.38
N MET A 51 8.00 4.22 -2.38
CA MET A 51 9.45 4.23 -2.60
C MET A 51 9.87 3.09 -3.53
N GLY A 52 9.16 1.99 -3.50
CA GLY A 52 9.42 0.87 -4.40
C GLY A 52 9.24 1.22 -5.87
N THR A 53 8.40 2.20 -6.20
CA THR A 53 8.22 2.62 -7.60
C THR A 53 9.45 3.32 -8.15
N ILE A 54 10.33 3.83 -7.29
CA ILE A 54 11.57 4.45 -7.75
C ILE A 54 12.52 3.38 -8.30
N SER A 55 12.65 2.26 -7.59
CA SER A 55 13.50 1.15 -8.03
C SER A 55 12.82 0.30 -9.11
N ARG A 56 11.51 0.18 -9.05
CA ARG A 56 10.72 -0.66 -9.94
C ARG A 56 9.55 0.15 -10.49
N PRO A 57 9.78 0.95 -11.54
CA PRO A 57 8.76 1.89 -12.03
C PRO A 57 7.45 1.25 -12.45
N SER A 58 7.45 -0.03 -12.80
CA SER A 58 6.23 -0.74 -13.22
C SER A 58 5.51 -1.44 -12.08
N SER A 59 5.99 -1.29 -10.84
CA SER A 59 5.49 -2.10 -9.72
C SER A 59 4.01 -1.91 -9.39
N LEU A 60 3.45 -0.75 -9.71
CA LEU A 60 2.03 -0.48 -9.48
C LEU A 60 1.26 -0.24 -10.76
N ASP A 61 1.76 -0.73 -11.88
CA ASP A 61 1.05 -0.60 -13.16
C ASP A 61 -0.32 -1.25 -13.07
N GLY A 62 -1.35 -0.49 -13.46
CA GLY A 62 -2.72 -1.01 -13.48
C GLY A 62 -3.42 -1.00 -12.13
N ILE A 63 -2.75 -0.54 -11.07
CA ILE A 63 -3.34 -0.50 -9.73
C ILE A 63 -3.93 0.88 -9.48
N SER A 64 -5.19 0.90 -9.03
CA SER A 64 -5.87 2.15 -8.68
C SER A 64 -6.27 2.19 -7.20
N GLU A 65 -6.11 1.07 -6.48
CA GLU A 65 -6.52 0.96 -5.08
C GLU A 65 -5.58 0.03 -4.36
N ILE A 66 -5.18 0.39 -3.13
CA ILE A 66 -4.30 -0.45 -2.31
C ILE A 66 -4.98 -0.67 -0.96
N GLN A 67 -5.24 -1.93 -0.62
CA GLN A 67 -5.83 -2.31 0.66
C GLN A 67 -4.75 -2.89 1.56
N VAL A 68 -4.59 -2.33 2.76
CA VAL A 68 -3.67 -2.84 3.77
C VAL A 68 -4.50 -3.34 4.93
N LEU A 69 -4.55 -4.65 5.09
CA LEU A 69 -5.46 -5.30 6.03
C LEU A 69 -4.68 -6.09 7.08
N ASN A 70 -5.33 -6.31 8.22
CA ASN A 70 -4.75 -7.09 9.31
C ASN A 70 -4.67 -8.58 8.93
N GLN A 71 -4.12 -9.40 9.82
CA GLN A 71 -3.87 -10.81 9.52
C GLN A 71 -5.13 -11.61 9.21
N PHE A 72 -6.29 -11.09 9.60
CA PHE A 72 -7.57 -11.73 9.35
C PHE A 72 -8.28 -11.20 8.10
N GLY A 73 -7.70 -10.18 7.45
CA GLY A 73 -8.29 -9.57 6.27
C GLY A 73 -9.54 -8.74 6.56
N ARG A 74 -9.73 -8.27 7.80
CA ARG A 74 -10.97 -7.63 8.21
C ARG A 74 -10.85 -6.17 8.56
N GLN A 75 -9.69 -5.74 9.05
CA GLN A 75 -9.52 -4.36 9.52
C GLN A 75 -8.28 -3.76 8.87
N GLY A 76 -8.36 -2.52 8.50
CA GLY A 76 -7.23 -1.80 7.95
C GLY A 76 -7.67 -0.56 7.22
N TYR A 77 -6.92 -0.19 6.20
CA TYR A 77 -7.14 1.05 5.46
C TYR A 77 -7.02 0.79 3.97
N VAL A 78 -7.71 1.62 3.19
CA VAL A 78 -7.68 1.56 1.74
C VAL A 78 -7.14 2.89 1.21
N PHE A 79 -6.09 2.81 0.39
CA PHE A 79 -5.52 3.97 -0.28
C PHE A 79 -6.11 4.03 -1.68
N GLU A 80 -6.76 5.16 -1.99
CA GLU A 80 -7.37 5.36 -3.31
C GLU A 80 -6.34 5.96 -4.23
N GLY A 81 -5.52 5.11 -4.82
CA GLY A 81 -4.49 5.56 -5.73
C GLY A 81 -3.54 4.45 -6.11
N GLY A 82 -2.61 4.77 -6.97
CA GLY A 82 -1.62 3.84 -7.45
C GLY A 82 -0.33 4.58 -7.79
N LYS A 83 0.24 4.24 -8.95
CA LYS A 83 1.54 4.78 -9.36
C LYS A 83 1.56 6.31 -9.43
N GLY A 84 0.50 6.92 -9.98
CA GLY A 84 0.45 8.37 -10.10
C GLY A 84 0.48 9.08 -8.76
N GLU A 85 -0.27 8.56 -7.80
CA GLU A 85 -0.30 9.11 -6.44
C GLU A 85 1.03 8.89 -5.75
N CYS A 86 1.68 7.75 -5.99
CA CYS A 86 3.02 7.51 -5.44
C CYS A 86 4.04 8.49 -5.98
N GLU A 87 3.94 8.85 -7.26
CA GLU A 87 4.82 9.85 -7.84
C GLU A 87 4.65 11.20 -7.12
N LYS A 88 3.42 11.59 -6.84
CA LYS A 88 3.15 12.82 -6.09
C LYS A 88 3.77 12.75 -4.69
N ILE A 89 3.57 11.63 -4.01
CA ILE A 89 4.11 11.43 -2.66
C ILE A 89 5.64 11.54 -2.68
N ASN A 90 6.28 10.89 -3.65
CA ASN A 90 7.73 10.90 -3.75
C ASN A 90 8.32 12.28 -4.03
N ASN A 91 7.51 13.18 -4.58
CA ASN A 91 7.96 14.51 -4.97
C ASN A 91 7.49 15.62 -4.03
N MET A 92 6.79 15.29 -2.96
CA MET A 92 6.31 16.32 -2.05
C MET A 92 7.15 16.35 -0.77
N PRO A 93 7.16 17.50 -0.05
CA PRO A 93 7.85 17.57 1.24
C PRO A 93 7.27 16.59 2.25
N ALA A 94 8.13 16.04 3.11
CA ALA A 94 7.70 15.05 4.08
C ALA A 94 6.56 15.55 4.98
N ASN A 95 6.56 16.84 5.31
CA ASN A 95 5.54 17.40 6.19
C ASN A 95 4.16 17.50 5.54
N LYS A 96 4.05 17.25 4.22
CA LYS A 96 2.77 17.26 3.51
C LYS A 96 2.27 15.87 3.15
N THR A 97 3.16 14.89 3.22
CA THR A 97 2.85 13.53 2.79
C THR A 97 1.73 12.91 3.63
N GLU A 98 1.77 13.11 4.93
CA GLU A 98 0.78 12.51 5.83
C GLU A 98 -0.65 12.99 5.49
N MET A 99 -0.83 14.28 5.29
CA MET A 99 -2.15 14.80 4.95
C MET A 99 -2.62 14.33 3.58
N TYR A 100 -1.69 14.22 2.64
CA TYR A 100 -2.05 13.73 1.32
C TYR A 100 -2.53 12.28 1.39
N VAL A 101 -1.79 11.43 2.12
CA VAL A 101 -2.18 10.02 2.27
C VAL A 101 -3.54 9.91 2.94
N LEU A 102 -3.77 10.69 4.00
CA LEU A 102 -5.05 10.68 4.69
C LEU A 102 -6.20 11.10 3.77
N GLY A 103 -5.95 12.09 2.91
CA GLY A 103 -6.96 12.54 1.96
C GLY A 103 -7.34 11.51 0.92
N GLN A 104 -6.47 10.53 0.68
CA GLN A 104 -6.69 9.44 -0.28
C GLN A 104 -7.13 8.15 0.42
N THR A 105 -7.41 8.20 1.72
CA THR A 105 -7.60 7.00 2.53
C THR A 105 -9.02 6.91 3.06
N HIS A 106 -9.55 5.67 3.09
CA HIS A 106 -10.73 5.39 3.89
C HIS A 106 -10.48 4.10 4.67
N MET A 107 -11.26 3.91 5.74
CA MET A 107 -11.11 2.74 6.58
C MET A 107 -11.81 1.53 5.97
N HIS A 108 -11.23 0.37 6.19
CA HIS A 108 -11.83 -0.89 5.80
C HIS A 108 -12.16 -1.67 7.06
N THR A 109 -13.44 -1.95 7.27
CA THR A 109 -13.90 -2.82 8.35
C THR A 109 -14.90 -3.79 7.76
N ASN A 110 -14.71 -5.07 8.07
CA ASN A 110 -15.63 -6.11 7.65
C ASN A 110 -16.33 -6.65 8.89
N GLN A 111 -17.58 -6.30 9.02
CA GLN A 111 -18.39 -6.71 10.16
C GLN A 111 -19.26 -7.90 9.81
#